data_181647d7f2ecbe583914cdb5b0ca99a6
#
_entry.id   181647d7f2ecbe583914cdb5b0ca99a6
#
_cell.length_a   1.000
_cell.length_b   1.000
_cell.length_c   1.000
_cell.angle_alpha   90.00
_cell.angle_beta   90.00
_cell.angle_gamma   90.00
#
_symmetry.space_group_name_H-M   'P 1'
#
loop_
_entity.id
_entity.type
_entity.pdbx_description
1 polymer ?
#
loop_
_entity_poly.entity_id
_entity_poly.type
_entity_poly.pdbx_seq_one_letter_code
_entity_poly.pdbx_strand_id
1 'polypeptide(L)'
;MRKKIELFGLRMKAAVQSHPVEVSLSVLACAMGCYDYESEGSFFDMVLQYMPVVFLFVYTLNRCCARMRRRLLYYFSALLWIPFLMMPVERSFSSTHLVSLIIVILVYLGSGWMKDNKRFVENTLFFVRSLLYAGGLSVVIYLLSGSIYKSIQYTFEIWQDEAERIIAYTAFVVFSIIFPLLFLMFNERRERSWLPFKSKLFDVLLNYVLSPALLIYAVILYLYFIK
;
A
#
# COMPACT_ATOMS: atom_id res chain seq x y z
N MET A 1 23.50 -4.95 -10.66
CA MET A 1 22.03 -5.03 -10.76
C MET A 1 21.49 -6.20 -9.92
N ARG A 2 21.89 -7.44 -10.15
CA ARG A 2 21.41 -8.67 -9.49
C ARG A 2 21.43 -8.61 -7.95
N LYS A 3 22.52 -8.17 -7.32
CA LYS A 3 22.62 -8.02 -5.84
C LYS A 3 21.62 -7.01 -5.25
N LYS A 4 21.25 -5.94 -5.98
CA LYS A 4 20.25 -4.96 -5.52
C LYS A 4 18.84 -5.56 -5.59
N ILE A 5 18.54 -6.38 -6.60
CA ILE A 5 17.26 -7.09 -6.75
C ILE A 5 17.07 -8.10 -5.63
N GLU A 6 18.11 -8.91 -5.35
CA GLU A 6 18.09 -9.86 -4.24
C GLU A 6 17.87 -9.16 -2.90
N LEU A 7 18.53 -8.02 -2.67
CA LEU A 7 18.34 -7.23 -1.44
C LEU A 7 16.92 -6.67 -1.29
N PHE A 8 16.31 -6.19 -2.37
CA PHE A 8 14.92 -5.70 -2.37
C PHE A 8 13.95 -6.86 -2.06
N GLY A 9 14.12 -8.01 -2.72
CA GLY A 9 13.31 -9.20 -2.47
C GLY A 9 13.42 -9.70 -1.02
N LEU A 10 14.64 -9.69 -0.46
CA LEU A 10 14.86 -10.05 0.94
C LEU A 10 14.15 -9.08 1.92
N ARG A 11 14.14 -7.78 1.62
CA ARG A 11 13.44 -6.77 2.43
C ARG A 11 11.94 -6.92 2.37
N MET A 12 11.41 -7.14 1.16
CA MET A 12 9.97 -7.39 0.97
C MET A 12 9.54 -8.65 1.71
N LYS A 13 10.34 -9.73 1.64
CA LYS A 13 10.10 -10.95 2.40
C LYS A 13 10.15 -10.70 3.91
N ALA A 14 11.11 -9.93 4.39
CA ALA A 14 11.22 -9.57 5.80
C ALA A 14 10.01 -8.74 6.26
N ALA A 15 9.56 -7.75 5.48
CA ALA A 15 8.38 -6.95 5.78
C ALA A 15 7.11 -7.81 5.85
N VAL A 16 6.90 -8.72 4.90
CA VAL A 16 5.78 -9.67 4.90
C VAL A 16 5.82 -10.58 6.13
N GLN A 17 6.98 -11.10 6.49
CA GLN A 17 7.13 -11.96 7.67
C GLN A 17 6.95 -11.22 9.00
N SER A 18 7.30 -9.93 9.06
CA SER A 18 7.13 -9.10 10.25
C SER A 18 5.69 -8.64 10.46
N HIS A 19 4.89 -8.57 9.37
CA HIS A 19 3.57 -7.96 9.32
C HIS A 19 2.52 -8.85 8.64
N PRO A 20 2.34 -10.12 9.08
CA PRO A 20 1.46 -11.05 8.37
C PRO A 20 -0.01 -10.65 8.38
N VAL A 21 -0.50 -10.03 9.45
CA VAL A 21 -1.92 -9.60 9.56
C VAL A 21 -2.20 -8.41 8.65
N GLU A 22 -1.31 -7.42 8.62
CA GLU A 22 -1.42 -6.25 7.75
C GLU A 22 -1.41 -6.65 6.27
N VAL A 23 -0.56 -7.60 5.89
CA VAL A 23 -0.51 -8.12 4.52
C VAL A 23 -1.78 -8.89 4.18
N SER A 24 -2.29 -9.72 5.09
CA SER A 24 -3.55 -10.44 4.89
C SER A 24 -4.74 -9.48 4.73
N LEU A 25 -4.80 -8.40 5.53
CA LEU A 25 -5.80 -7.35 5.39
C LEU A 25 -5.71 -6.63 4.04
N SER A 26 -4.51 -6.36 3.55
CA SER A 26 -4.28 -5.73 2.25
C SER A 26 -4.79 -6.61 1.10
N VAL A 27 -4.51 -7.91 1.14
CA VAL A 27 -5.01 -8.87 0.15
C VAL A 27 -6.54 -8.99 0.22
N LEU A 28 -7.10 -9.06 1.44
CA LEU A 28 -8.54 -9.09 1.65
C LEU A 28 -9.21 -7.84 1.07
N ALA A 29 -8.69 -6.65 1.36
CA ALA A 29 -9.19 -5.39 0.83
C ALA A 29 -9.18 -5.35 -0.70
N CYS A 30 -8.13 -5.86 -1.35
CA CYS A 30 -8.07 -5.97 -2.79
C CYS A 30 -9.16 -6.91 -3.34
N ALA A 31 -9.33 -8.10 -2.75
CA ALA A 31 -10.34 -9.06 -3.18
C ALA A 31 -11.76 -8.51 -3.01
N MET A 32 -12.03 -7.83 -1.87
CA MET A 32 -13.32 -7.19 -1.61
C MET A 32 -13.59 -6.04 -2.58
N GLY A 33 -12.59 -5.21 -2.91
CA GLY A 33 -12.73 -4.13 -3.88
C GLY A 33 -13.02 -4.62 -5.29
N CYS A 34 -12.35 -5.69 -5.73
CA CYS A 34 -12.63 -6.31 -7.03
C CYS A 34 -14.04 -6.92 -7.08
N TYR A 35 -14.47 -7.57 -6.01
CA TYR A 35 -15.81 -8.17 -5.93
C TYR A 35 -16.92 -7.10 -5.89
N ASP A 36 -16.75 -6.04 -5.10
CA ASP A 36 -17.72 -4.96 -4.98
C ASP A 36 -17.92 -4.22 -6.30
N TYR A 37 -16.84 -4.02 -7.03
CA TYR A 37 -16.87 -3.42 -8.37
C TYR A 37 -17.68 -4.27 -9.37
N GLU A 38 -17.66 -5.61 -9.26
CA GLU A 38 -18.44 -6.50 -10.15
C GLU A 38 -19.90 -6.63 -9.74
N SER A 39 -20.18 -6.60 -8.44
CA SER A 39 -21.53 -6.87 -7.90
C SER A 39 -22.42 -5.64 -7.86
N GLU A 40 -21.92 -4.45 -8.25
CA GLU A 40 -22.60 -3.15 -8.03
C GLU A 40 -23.11 -3.00 -6.58
N GLY A 41 -22.49 -3.73 -5.67
CA GLY A 41 -22.86 -3.83 -4.28
C GLY A 41 -22.39 -2.64 -3.47
N SER A 42 -23.08 -2.33 -2.38
CA SER A 42 -22.70 -1.22 -1.49
C SER A 42 -22.17 -1.69 -0.14
N PHE A 43 -22.17 -3.00 0.10
CA PHE A 43 -21.80 -3.55 1.40
C PHE A 43 -20.30 -3.45 1.68
N PHE A 44 -19.48 -3.77 0.68
CA PHE A 44 -18.04 -3.73 0.82
C PHE A 44 -17.45 -2.32 0.71
N ASP A 45 -18.14 -1.39 0.06
CA ASP A 45 -17.74 0.02 0.03
C ASP A 45 -17.47 0.58 1.42
N MET A 46 -18.36 0.29 2.36
CA MET A 46 -18.24 0.72 3.74
C MET A 46 -17.04 0.09 4.44
N VAL A 47 -16.84 -1.22 4.22
CA VAL A 47 -15.70 -1.96 4.78
C VAL A 47 -14.39 -1.42 4.22
N LEU A 48 -14.33 -1.17 2.90
CA LEU A 48 -13.15 -0.66 2.21
C LEU A 48 -12.75 0.74 2.69
N GLN A 49 -13.72 1.60 2.97
CA GLN A 49 -13.46 2.95 3.50
C GLN A 49 -12.73 2.93 4.85
N TYR A 50 -13.02 1.93 5.72
CA TYR A 50 -12.35 1.78 7.01
C TYR A 50 -11.05 0.97 6.95
N MET A 51 -10.74 0.28 5.85
CA MET A 51 -9.54 -0.55 5.73
C MET A 51 -8.23 0.20 6.05
N PRO A 52 -8.00 1.45 5.63
CA PRO A 52 -6.80 2.19 6.03
C PRO A 52 -6.69 2.41 7.53
N VAL A 53 -7.82 2.64 8.20
CA VAL A 53 -7.88 2.82 9.66
C VAL A 53 -7.54 1.51 10.37
N VAL A 54 -8.17 0.40 9.94
CA VAL A 54 -7.91 -0.95 10.48
C VAL A 54 -6.45 -1.35 10.27
N PHE A 55 -5.92 -1.12 9.07
CA PHE A 55 -4.53 -1.40 8.75
C PHE A 55 -3.56 -0.66 9.68
N LEU A 56 -3.72 0.65 9.83
CA LEU A 56 -2.87 1.46 10.71
C LEU A 56 -3.04 1.10 12.19
N PHE A 57 -4.24 0.73 12.60
CA PHE A 57 -4.50 0.28 13.97
C PHE A 57 -3.78 -1.04 14.26
N VAL A 58 -3.91 -2.04 13.38
CA VAL A 58 -3.21 -3.33 13.51
C VAL A 58 -1.69 -3.12 13.50
N TYR A 59 -1.19 -2.25 12.61
CA TYR A 59 0.20 -1.86 12.54
C TYR A 59 0.70 -1.22 13.86
N THR A 60 -0.12 -0.35 14.46
CA THR A 60 0.19 0.26 15.76
C THR A 60 0.25 -0.79 16.87
N LEU A 61 -0.71 -1.71 16.89
CA LEU A 61 -0.74 -2.81 17.85
C LEU A 61 0.44 -3.76 17.68
N ASN A 62 0.84 -4.10 16.45
CA ASN A 62 2.03 -4.90 16.18
C ASN A 62 3.25 -4.25 16.85
N ARG A 63 3.39 -2.93 16.69
CA ARG A 63 4.47 -2.15 17.32
C ARG A 63 4.43 -2.20 18.84
N CYS A 64 3.24 -2.10 19.44
CA CYS A 64 3.03 -2.15 20.89
C CYS A 64 3.22 -3.57 21.44
N CYS A 65 2.63 -4.58 20.78
CA CYS A 65 2.67 -5.98 21.21
C CYS A 65 4.05 -6.60 21.07
N ALA A 66 4.85 -6.21 20.06
CA ALA A 66 6.25 -6.62 19.95
C ALA A 66 7.08 -6.22 21.18
N ARG A 67 6.69 -5.11 21.85
CA ARG A 67 7.31 -4.64 23.09
C ARG A 67 6.84 -5.38 24.33
N MET A 68 5.57 -5.84 24.33
CA MET A 68 4.92 -6.45 25.51
C MET A 68 4.90 -7.99 25.48
N ARG A 69 5.54 -8.66 24.51
CA ARG A 69 5.49 -10.11 24.28
C ARG A 69 4.07 -10.71 24.11
N ARG A 70 3.04 -9.90 23.90
CA ARG A 70 1.63 -10.34 23.75
C ARG A 70 1.23 -10.50 22.29
N ARG A 71 1.86 -11.42 21.57
CA ARG A 71 1.59 -11.66 20.14
C ARG A 71 0.14 -12.08 19.83
N LEU A 72 -0.54 -12.73 20.75
CA LEU A 72 -1.95 -13.13 20.58
C LEU A 72 -2.86 -11.93 20.34
N LEU A 73 -2.70 -10.83 21.08
CA LEU A 73 -3.50 -9.62 20.88
C LEU A 73 -3.31 -9.03 19.48
N TYR A 74 -2.13 -9.15 18.90
CA TYR A 74 -1.87 -8.72 17.53
C TYR A 74 -2.63 -9.57 16.52
N TYR A 75 -2.60 -10.90 16.61
CA TYR A 75 -3.29 -11.76 15.65
C TYR A 75 -4.82 -11.62 15.70
N PHE A 76 -5.38 -11.36 16.88
CA PHE A 76 -6.82 -11.15 17.05
C PHE A 76 -7.27 -9.68 16.86
N SER A 77 -6.33 -8.77 16.65
CA SER A 77 -6.65 -7.33 16.55
C SER A 77 -7.56 -6.97 15.37
N ALA A 78 -7.42 -7.66 14.23
CA ALA A 78 -8.28 -7.47 13.08
C ALA A 78 -9.74 -7.86 13.37
N LEU A 79 -9.97 -8.91 14.19
CA LEU A 79 -11.30 -9.37 14.57
C LEU A 79 -12.06 -8.36 15.45
N LEU A 80 -11.35 -7.51 16.19
CA LEU A 80 -11.95 -6.45 17.01
C LEU A 80 -12.70 -5.41 16.18
N TRP A 81 -12.37 -5.30 14.89
CA TRP A 81 -13.01 -4.33 13.99
C TRP A 81 -14.29 -4.86 13.33
N ILE A 82 -14.55 -6.18 13.35
CA ILE A 82 -15.74 -6.76 12.72
C ILE A 82 -17.05 -6.10 13.21
N PRO A 83 -17.28 -5.88 14.53
CA PRO A 83 -18.49 -5.23 14.99
C PRO A 83 -18.64 -3.79 14.49
N PHE A 84 -17.52 -3.05 14.37
CA PHE A 84 -17.52 -1.68 13.87
C PHE A 84 -17.78 -1.63 12.37
N LEU A 85 -17.29 -2.61 11.60
CA LEU A 85 -17.53 -2.73 10.18
C LEU A 85 -18.99 -3.10 9.84
N MET A 86 -19.72 -3.68 10.81
CA MET A 86 -21.13 -4.04 10.64
C MET A 86 -22.11 -2.93 11.08
N MET A 87 -21.61 -1.81 11.64
CA MET A 87 -22.49 -0.69 12.00
C MET A 87 -22.95 0.03 10.73
N PRO A 88 -24.26 0.37 10.63
CA PRO A 88 -24.76 1.14 9.50
C PRO A 88 -24.17 2.54 9.54
N VAL A 89 -23.34 2.86 8.57
CA VAL A 89 -22.72 4.18 8.39
C VAL A 89 -23.27 4.78 7.10
N GLU A 90 -23.49 6.09 7.08
CA GLU A 90 -23.91 6.79 5.86
C GLU A 90 -22.88 6.61 4.75
N ARG A 91 -23.36 6.34 3.53
CA ARG A 91 -22.55 6.03 2.33
C ARG A 91 -21.60 7.15 1.88
N SER A 92 -21.69 8.32 2.47
CA SER A 92 -20.83 9.45 2.13
C SER A 92 -19.48 9.33 2.84
N PHE A 93 -18.41 9.73 2.17
CA PHE A 93 -17.08 9.89 2.78
C PHE A 93 -17.21 10.91 3.91
N SER A 94 -17.61 10.43 5.05
CA SER A 94 -18.00 11.24 6.20
C SER A 94 -16.75 11.78 6.89
N SER A 95 -16.86 12.96 7.50
CA SER A 95 -15.86 13.52 8.41
C SER A 95 -15.40 12.52 9.48
N THR A 96 -16.27 11.57 9.85
CA THR A 96 -16.00 10.49 10.80
C THR A 96 -14.84 9.59 10.37
N HIS A 97 -14.71 9.26 9.08
CA HIS A 97 -13.60 8.44 8.57
C HIS A 97 -12.27 9.17 8.66
N LEU A 98 -12.24 10.45 8.28
CA LEU A 98 -11.04 11.28 8.41
C LEU A 98 -10.63 11.45 9.87
N VAL A 99 -11.58 11.70 10.76
CA VAL A 99 -11.31 11.83 12.20
C VAL A 99 -10.76 10.52 12.76
N SER A 100 -11.35 9.37 12.44
CA SER A 100 -10.86 8.07 12.91
C SER A 100 -9.44 7.77 12.39
N LEU A 101 -9.13 8.11 11.13
CA LEU A 101 -7.79 7.98 10.57
C LEU A 101 -6.79 8.88 11.31
N ILE A 102 -7.14 10.14 11.55
CA ILE A 102 -6.29 11.09 12.30
C ILE A 102 -6.05 10.57 13.72
N ILE A 103 -7.08 10.08 14.42
CA ILE A 103 -6.94 9.53 15.77
C ILE A 103 -5.95 8.36 15.77
N VAL A 104 -6.08 7.40 14.84
CA VAL A 104 -5.17 6.25 14.78
C VAL A 104 -3.74 6.68 14.45
N ILE A 105 -3.56 7.67 13.57
CA ILE A 105 -2.23 8.24 13.29
C ILE A 105 -1.64 8.88 14.55
N LEU A 106 -2.42 9.66 15.31
CA LEU A 106 -1.98 10.28 16.55
C LEU A 106 -1.61 9.23 17.62
N VAL A 107 -2.41 8.15 17.73
CA VAL A 107 -2.10 7.03 18.64
C VAL A 107 -0.81 6.33 18.21
N TYR A 108 -0.61 6.10 16.89
CA TYR A 108 0.63 5.55 16.36
C TYR A 108 1.85 6.42 16.73
N LEU A 109 1.75 7.70 16.49
CA LEU A 109 2.83 8.65 16.80
C LEU A 109 3.08 8.71 18.33
N GLY A 110 2.01 8.80 19.14
CA GLY A 110 2.08 8.79 20.59
C GLY A 110 2.67 7.50 21.17
N SER A 111 2.40 6.35 20.56
CA SER A 111 2.97 5.05 20.98
C SER A 111 4.51 5.01 20.88
N GLY A 112 5.08 5.86 20.06
CA GLY A 112 6.53 6.02 19.87
C GLY A 112 7.17 7.02 20.84
N TRP A 113 6.37 7.78 21.61
CA TRP A 113 6.86 8.78 22.54
C TRP A 113 7.39 8.10 23.81
N MET A 114 8.67 8.23 24.05
CA MET A 114 9.38 7.65 25.20
C MET A 114 10.01 8.74 26.08
N LYS A 115 9.33 9.86 26.32
CA LYS A 115 9.85 11.01 27.08
C LYS A 115 11.07 11.70 26.42
N ASP A 116 11.37 11.38 25.16
CA ASP A 116 12.44 11.98 24.37
C ASP A 116 11.83 12.63 23.13
N ASN A 117 11.70 13.94 23.18
CA ASN A 117 11.12 14.76 22.12
C ASN A 117 11.87 14.62 20.79
N LYS A 118 13.20 14.46 20.83
CA LYS A 118 14.01 14.30 19.63
C LYS A 118 13.66 13.00 18.89
N ARG A 119 13.56 11.90 19.62
CA ARG A 119 13.16 10.60 19.04
C ARG A 119 11.72 10.60 18.54
N PHE A 120 10.82 11.33 19.20
CA PHE A 120 9.45 11.51 18.75
C PHE A 120 9.41 12.21 17.40
N VAL A 121 10.09 13.34 17.25
CA VAL A 121 10.17 14.10 15.99
C VAL A 121 10.81 13.27 14.88
N GLU A 122 11.92 12.59 15.16
CA GLU A 122 12.57 11.70 14.17
C GLU A 122 11.65 10.56 13.70
N ASN A 123 10.91 9.91 14.61
CA ASN A 123 9.96 8.85 14.26
C ASN A 123 8.78 9.38 13.45
N THR A 124 8.28 10.57 13.79
CA THR A 124 7.18 11.23 13.07
C THR A 124 7.60 11.60 11.65
N LEU A 125 8.75 12.25 11.50
CA LEU A 125 9.30 12.59 10.19
C LEU A 125 9.56 11.33 9.34
N PHE A 126 10.05 10.27 9.97
CA PHE A 126 10.29 9.00 9.27
C PHE A 126 8.98 8.36 8.79
N PHE A 127 7.93 8.37 9.60
CA PHE A 127 6.60 7.87 9.23
C PHE A 127 6.02 8.66 8.07
N VAL A 128 5.96 9.99 8.17
CA VAL A 128 5.42 10.86 7.10
C VAL A 128 6.21 10.67 5.81
N ARG A 129 7.52 10.62 5.89
CA ARG A 129 8.40 10.38 4.75
C ARG A 129 8.13 9.02 4.09
N SER A 130 7.99 7.95 4.89
CA SER A 130 7.69 6.60 4.38
C SER A 130 6.33 6.56 3.69
N LEU A 131 5.33 7.25 4.25
CA LEU A 131 4.00 7.38 3.66
C LEU A 131 4.03 8.11 2.32
N LEU A 132 4.71 9.26 2.25
CA LEU A 132 4.84 10.05 1.02
C LEU A 132 5.57 9.28 -0.08
N TYR A 133 6.63 8.54 0.27
CA TYR A 133 7.37 7.76 -0.73
C TYR A 133 6.61 6.54 -1.21
N ALA A 134 5.95 5.81 -0.32
CA ALA A 134 5.09 4.69 -0.71
C ALA A 134 3.94 5.17 -1.59
N GLY A 135 3.26 6.26 -1.19
CA GLY A 135 2.18 6.86 -1.97
C GLY A 135 2.62 7.36 -3.33
N GLY A 136 3.69 8.17 -3.37
CA GLY A 136 4.23 8.69 -4.63
C GLY A 136 4.63 7.58 -5.60
N LEU A 137 5.32 6.54 -5.10
CA LEU A 137 5.71 5.40 -5.94
C LEU A 137 4.50 4.62 -6.45
N SER A 138 3.48 4.42 -5.61
CA SER A 138 2.24 3.73 -6.00
C SER A 138 1.47 4.51 -7.08
N VAL A 139 1.39 5.83 -6.96
CA VAL A 139 0.78 6.67 -7.99
C VAL A 139 1.54 6.54 -9.32
N VAL A 140 2.87 6.57 -9.29
CA VAL A 140 3.68 6.38 -10.52
C VAL A 140 3.44 5.01 -11.13
N ILE A 141 3.40 3.93 -10.32
CA ILE A 141 3.11 2.58 -10.80
C ILE A 141 1.73 2.52 -11.45
N TYR A 142 0.71 3.11 -10.82
CA TYR A 142 -0.64 3.16 -11.37
C TYR A 142 -0.72 3.89 -12.70
N LEU A 143 -0.12 5.09 -12.78
CA LEU A 143 -0.10 5.88 -14.02
C LEU A 143 0.64 5.18 -15.16
N LEU A 144 1.78 4.55 -14.87
CA LEU A 144 2.53 3.78 -15.87
C LEU A 144 1.76 2.56 -16.35
N SER A 145 1.14 1.81 -15.43
CA SER A 145 0.32 0.65 -15.78
C SER A 145 -0.87 1.04 -16.66
N GLY A 146 -1.57 2.12 -16.31
CA GLY A 146 -2.67 2.66 -17.09
C GLY A 146 -2.23 3.16 -18.47
N SER A 147 -1.06 3.81 -18.54
CA SER A 147 -0.48 4.29 -19.80
C SER A 147 -0.10 3.13 -20.72
N ILE A 148 0.53 2.07 -20.20
CA ILE A 148 0.87 0.87 -20.95
C ILE A 148 -0.41 0.22 -21.49
N TYR A 149 -1.42 0.07 -20.63
CA TYR A 149 -2.69 -0.52 -21.02
C TYR A 149 -3.37 0.25 -22.16
N LYS A 150 -3.48 1.60 -22.02
CA LYS A 150 -4.03 2.46 -23.07
C LYS A 150 -3.23 2.37 -24.36
N SER A 151 -1.91 2.30 -24.31
CA SER A 151 -1.07 2.12 -25.50
C SER A 151 -1.37 0.82 -26.22
N ILE A 152 -1.55 -0.30 -25.50
CA ILE A 152 -1.94 -1.59 -26.07
C ILE A 152 -3.32 -1.49 -26.72
N GLN A 153 -4.29 -0.91 -26.02
CA GLN A 153 -5.66 -0.74 -26.50
C GLN A 153 -5.72 0.04 -27.82
N TYR A 154 -5.04 1.20 -27.90
CA TYR A 154 -5.01 2.01 -29.12
C TYR A 154 -4.25 1.36 -30.26
N THR A 155 -3.18 0.61 -29.96
CA THR A 155 -2.34 -0.01 -30.99
C THR A 155 -3.00 -1.24 -31.61
N PHE A 156 -3.67 -2.06 -30.81
CA PHE A 156 -4.21 -3.34 -31.24
C PHE A 156 -5.74 -3.36 -31.37
N GLU A 157 -6.42 -2.28 -30.97
CA GLU A 157 -7.89 -2.14 -30.99
C GLU A 157 -8.62 -3.26 -30.21
N ILE A 158 -7.97 -3.80 -29.17
CA ILE A 158 -8.50 -4.87 -28.33
C ILE A 158 -9.00 -4.34 -27.00
N TRP A 159 -9.93 -5.06 -26.35
CA TRP A 159 -10.46 -4.78 -25.01
C TRP A 159 -11.09 -3.39 -24.83
N GLN A 160 -11.73 -2.86 -25.87
CA GLN A 160 -12.35 -1.53 -25.81
C GLN A 160 -13.45 -1.46 -24.73
N ASP A 161 -14.26 -2.51 -24.61
CA ASP A 161 -15.38 -2.58 -23.67
C ASP A 161 -14.93 -2.88 -22.22
N GLU A 162 -13.73 -3.40 -22.02
CA GLU A 162 -13.21 -3.79 -20.71
C GLU A 162 -12.22 -2.79 -20.09
N ALA A 163 -11.99 -1.66 -20.76
CA ALA A 163 -10.97 -0.68 -20.39
C ALA A 163 -11.13 -0.17 -18.96
N GLU A 164 -12.33 0.22 -18.59
CA GLU A 164 -12.64 0.75 -17.27
C GLU A 164 -12.43 -0.31 -16.17
N ARG A 165 -12.84 -1.53 -16.44
CA ARG A 165 -12.71 -2.66 -15.52
C ARG A 165 -11.25 -2.98 -15.20
N ILE A 166 -10.40 -3.05 -16.22
CA ILE A 166 -8.96 -3.33 -16.03
C ILE A 166 -8.26 -2.21 -15.28
N ILE A 167 -8.61 -0.95 -15.57
CA ILE A 167 -8.05 0.21 -14.85
C ILE A 167 -8.47 0.18 -13.38
N ALA A 168 -9.74 -0.15 -13.09
CA ALA A 168 -10.24 -0.29 -11.72
C ALA A 168 -9.52 -1.40 -10.95
N TYR A 169 -9.37 -2.60 -11.54
CA TYR A 169 -8.61 -3.69 -10.91
C TYR A 169 -7.15 -3.33 -10.66
N THR A 170 -6.53 -2.63 -11.61
CA THR A 170 -5.17 -2.14 -11.44
C THR A 170 -5.09 -1.18 -10.26
N ALA A 171 -6.08 -0.29 -10.09
CA ALA A 171 -6.15 0.61 -8.94
C ALA A 171 -6.27 -0.17 -7.62
N PHE A 172 -7.16 -1.18 -7.55
CA PHE A 172 -7.30 -2.00 -6.34
C PHE A 172 -6.00 -2.72 -6.00
N VAL A 173 -5.33 -3.34 -6.96
CA VAL A 173 -4.04 -4.02 -6.71
C VAL A 173 -2.97 -3.03 -6.24
N VAL A 174 -2.85 -1.89 -6.90
CA VAL A 174 -1.81 -0.90 -6.57
C VAL A 174 -2.04 -0.28 -5.20
N PHE A 175 -3.27 0.18 -4.91
CA PHE A 175 -3.54 0.90 -3.67
C PHE A 175 -3.82 -0.01 -2.48
N SER A 176 -4.36 -1.22 -2.69
CA SER A 176 -4.64 -2.15 -1.58
C SER A 176 -3.48 -3.11 -1.28
N ILE A 177 -2.59 -3.42 -2.24
CA ILE A 177 -1.49 -4.35 -2.01
C ILE A 177 -0.13 -3.65 -2.11
N ILE A 178 0.16 -2.99 -3.24
CA ILE A 178 1.51 -2.45 -3.50
C ILE A 178 1.82 -1.30 -2.53
N PHE A 179 0.89 -0.37 -2.35
CA PHE A 179 1.08 0.77 -1.43
C PHE A 179 1.34 0.34 0.01
N PRO A 180 0.52 -0.53 0.65
CA PRO A 180 0.80 -1.01 2.00
C PRO A 180 2.11 -1.78 2.12
N LEU A 181 2.45 -2.62 1.15
CA LEU A 181 3.72 -3.36 1.15
C LEU A 181 4.93 -2.43 1.06
N LEU A 182 4.88 -1.41 0.19
CA LEU A 182 5.93 -0.39 0.10
C LEU A 182 6.03 0.42 1.39
N PHE A 183 4.89 0.79 1.97
CA PHE A 183 4.86 1.50 3.25
C PHE A 183 5.51 0.67 4.37
N LEU A 184 5.13 -0.61 4.51
CA LEU A 184 5.73 -1.52 5.49
C LEU A 184 7.23 -1.67 5.26
N MET A 185 7.67 -1.86 4.02
CA MET A 185 9.07 -1.99 3.66
C MET A 185 9.88 -0.72 3.99
N PHE A 186 9.32 0.47 3.71
CA PHE A 186 10.00 1.74 3.99
C PHE A 186 9.97 2.11 5.47
N ASN A 187 8.93 1.69 6.21
CA ASN A 187 8.77 2.02 7.62
C ASN A 187 9.38 0.98 8.57
N GLU A 188 10.01 -0.08 8.06
CA GLU A 188 10.64 -1.08 8.90
C GLU A 188 11.90 -0.52 9.59
N ARG A 189 11.94 -0.68 10.93
CA ARG A 189 12.94 -0.05 11.83
C ARG A 189 14.38 -0.46 11.60
N ARG A 190 14.67 -1.50 10.81
CA ARG A 190 16.02 -2.02 10.59
C ARG A 190 16.97 -1.08 9.84
N GLU A 191 16.43 -0.05 9.20
CA GLU A 191 17.21 0.87 8.37
C GLU A 191 17.42 2.26 8.96
N ARG A 192 17.64 2.39 10.27
CA ARG A 192 18.13 3.65 10.87
C ARG A 192 19.58 4.03 10.48
N SER A 193 20.20 3.31 9.54
CA SER A 193 21.46 3.76 8.98
C SER A 193 21.21 4.97 8.08
N TRP A 194 21.84 6.06 8.40
CA TRP A 194 21.84 7.39 7.75
C TRP A 194 22.32 7.40 6.28
N LEU A 195 22.07 6.34 5.53
CA LEU A 195 22.35 6.33 4.10
C LEU A 195 21.41 7.31 3.38
N PRO A 196 21.90 8.09 2.42
CA PRO A 196 21.11 9.10 1.72
C PRO A 196 19.93 8.42 1.03
N PHE A 197 18.76 8.56 1.63
CA PHE A 197 17.51 7.93 1.21
C PHE A 197 17.09 8.34 -0.21
N LYS A 198 17.57 9.51 -0.65
CA LYS A 198 17.34 10.04 -2.00
C LYS A 198 17.86 9.11 -3.10
N SER A 199 18.95 8.39 -2.86
CA SER A 199 19.50 7.42 -3.82
C SER A 199 18.69 6.14 -3.90
N LYS A 200 18.08 5.69 -2.77
CA LYS A 200 17.34 4.41 -2.72
C LYS A 200 15.99 4.50 -3.43
N LEU A 201 15.26 5.59 -3.25
CA LEU A 201 13.98 5.79 -3.93
C LEU A 201 14.20 5.91 -5.44
N PHE A 202 15.21 6.66 -5.86
CA PHE A 202 15.57 6.81 -7.26
C PHE A 202 16.02 5.48 -7.87
N ASP A 203 16.79 4.68 -7.12
CA ASP A 203 17.19 3.33 -7.53
C ASP A 203 15.97 2.39 -7.70
N VAL A 204 15.00 2.45 -6.79
CA VAL A 204 13.76 1.65 -6.89
C VAL A 204 12.93 2.13 -8.08
N LEU A 205 12.69 3.42 -8.20
CA LEU A 205 11.92 3.99 -9.30
C LEU A 205 12.53 3.65 -10.67
N LEU A 206 13.82 3.89 -10.85
CA LEU A 206 14.51 3.64 -12.12
C LEU A 206 14.59 2.15 -12.47
N ASN A 207 15.00 1.31 -11.53
CA ASN A 207 15.31 -0.08 -11.85
C ASN A 207 14.09 -1.00 -11.83
N TYR A 208 13.07 -0.71 -11.00
CA TYR A 208 11.94 -1.63 -10.80
C TYR A 208 10.63 -1.13 -11.41
N VAL A 209 10.53 0.16 -11.67
CA VAL A 209 9.30 0.74 -12.24
C VAL A 209 9.57 1.24 -13.67
N LEU A 210 10.52 2.15 -13.84
CA LEU A 210 10.76 2.80 -15.12
C LEU A 210 11.42 1.85 -16.14
N SER A 211 12.42 1.07 -15.72
CA SER A 211 13.14 0.16 -16.63
C SER A 211 12.24 -0.94 -17.21
N PRO A 212 11.42 -1.67 -16.43
CA PRO A 212 10.44 -2.61 -16.99
C PRO A 212 9.39 -1.94 -17.86
N ALA A 213 8.89 -0.76 -17.45
CA ALA A 213 7.91 -0.02 -18.24
C ALA A 213 8.48 0.37 -19.62
N LEU A 214 9.70 0.90 -19.69
CA LEU A 214 10.37 1.24 -20.95
C LEU A 214 10.56 0.01 -21.85
N LEU A 215 10.91 -1.14 -21.25
CA LEU A 215 11.06 -2.37 -22.01
C LEU A 215 9.73 -2.82 -22.61
N ILE A 216 8.63 -2.77 -21.86
CA ILE A 216 7.29 -3.08 -22.34
C ILE A 216 6.90 -2.12 -23.47
N TYR A 217 7.13 -0.81 -23.31
CA TYR A 217 6.87 0.16 -24.38
C TYR A 217 7.68 -0.12 -25.64
N ALA A 218 8.96 -0.50 -25.51
CA ALA A 218 9.79 -0.85 -26.66
C ALA A 218 9.22 -2.07 -27.41
N VAL A 219 8.73 -3.08 -26.68
CA VAL A 219 8.09 -4.27 -27.28
C VAL A 219 6.80 -3.89 -28.00
N ILE A 220 5.93 -3.06 -27.39
CA ILE A 220 4.68 -2.60 -28.01
C ILE A 220 5.00 -1.85 -29.31
N LEU A 221 5.98 -0.96 -29.29
CA LEU A 221 6.39 -0.16 -30.44
C LEU A 221 6.97 -1.04 -31.55
N TYR A 222 7.76 -2.06 -31.18
CA TYR A 222 8.29 -3.05 -32.13
C TYR A 222 7.18 -3.85 -32.81
N LEU A 223 6.20 -4.32 -32.02
CA LEU A 223 5.05 -5.06 -32.54
C LEU A 223 4.15 -4.19 -33.44
N TYR A 224 4.04 -2.89 -33.13
CA TYR A 224 3.32 -1.94 -33.99
C TYR A 224 3.95 -1.79 -35.39
N PHE A 225 5.29 -1.78 -35.48
CA PHE A 225 5.97 -1.69 -36.78
C PHE A 225 5.93 -2.98 -37.61
N ILE A 226 5.61 -4.12 -36.99
CA ILE A 226 5.47 -5.40 -37.71
C ILE A 226 4.05 -5.58 -38.24
N LYS A 227 3.04 -4.92 -37.64
CA LYS A 227 1.65 -4.97 -38.11
C LYS A 227 1.44 -4.12 -39.34
#